data_a963000bbb37e573ce47ef597d0c9ea1
#
_entry.id   a963000bbb37e573ce47ef597d0c9ea1
#
_cell.length_a   1.000
_cell.length_b   1.000
_cell.length_c   1.000
_cell.angle_alpha   90.00
_cell.angle_beta   90.00
_cell.angle_gamma   90.00
#
_symmetry.space_group_name_H-M   'P 1'
#
loop_
_entity.id
_entity.type
_entity.pdbx_description
1 polymer ?
#
loop_
_entity_poly.entity_id
_entity_poly.type
_entity_poly.pdbx_seq_one_letter_code
_entity_poly.pdbx_strand_id
1 'polypeptide(L)'
;MLALLAREGIAGVSMRAVAREAGVALGLVHYYFDDKTSLIAASLRLVEEQDIEIVRPDPDLAADAGLRAALHRIADPEFLTTEYLSLRLQLWALAQVNEEYAEINATAQARYRAGLAALIAAARPDLGKAECTRRAADIDVLQNGLWLTALLGLDQASIKRSVDRTVEIATA
;
A
#
# COMPACT_ATOMS: atom_id res chain seq x y z
N MET A 1 -4.91 9.34 -13.82
CA MET A 1 -5.43 7.96 -13.76
C MET A 1 -5.89 7.58 -12.35
N LEU A 2 -5.03 7.60 -11.31
CA LEU A 2 -5.44 7.25 -9.94
C LEU A 2 -6.60 8.10 -9.42
N ALA A 3 -6.57 9.42 -9.62
CA ALA A 3 -7.67 10.32 -9.26
C ALA A 3 -8.99 9.96 -9.97
N LEU A 4 -8.93 9.53 -11.23
CA LEU A 4 -10.10 9.09 -11.98
C LEU A 4 -10.67 7.78 -11.40
N LEU A 5 -9.79 6.81 -11.08
CA LEU A 5 -10.18 5.57 -10.41
C LEU A 5 -10.83 5.84 -9.03
N ALA A 6 -10.22 6.69 -8.23
CA ALA A 6 -10.74 7.03 -6.91
C ALA A 6 -12.12 7.69 -6.99
N ARG A 7 -12.32 8.59 -7.96
CA ARG A 7 -13.57 9.36 -8.12
C ARG A 7 -14.69 8.59 -8.80
N GLU A 8 -14.38 7.89 -9.89
CA GLU A 8 -15.40 7.29 -10.79
C GLU A 8 -15.43 5.76 -10.70
N GLY A 9 -14.53 5.18 -9.93
CA GLY A 9 -14.40 3.73 -9.83
C GLY A 9 -13.91 3.10 -11.13
N ILE A 10 -13.78 1.79 -11.14
CA ILE A 10 -13.28 1.02 -12.29
C ILE A 10 -14.18 1.13 -13.51
N ALA A 11 -15.50 1.26 -13.29
CA ALA A 11 -16.47 1.40 -14.38
C ALA A 11 -16.27 2.70 -15.18
N GLY A 12 -15.87 3.79 -14.53
CA GLY A 12 -15.60 5.09 -15.15
C GLY A 12 -14.26 5.15 -15.88
N VAL A 13 -13.35 4.19 -15.66
CA VAL A 13 -12.04 4.17 -16.32
C VAL A 13 -12.15 3.62 -17.73
N SER A 14 -11.70 4.41 -18.70
CA SER A 14 -11.49 4.02 -20.10
C SER A 14 -10.27 4.76 -20.67
N MET A 15 -9.66 4.24 -21.73
CA MET A 15 -8.54 4.89 -22.43
C MET A 15 -8.86 6.34 -22.78
N ARG A 16 -10.10 6.59 -23.25
CA ARG A 16 -10.58 7.94 -23.60
C ARG A 16 -10.75 8.83 -22.36
N ALA A 17 -11.28 8.31 -21.27
CA ALA A 17 -11.44 9.07 -20.02
C ALA A 17 -10.08 9.46 -19.44
N VAL A 18 -9.09 8.55 -19.49
CA VAL A 18 -7.73 8.82 -19.05
C VAL A 18 -7.04 9.85 -19.95
N ALA A 19 -7.17 9.75 -21.28
CA ALA A 19 -6.62 10.74 -22.20
C ALA A 19 -7.18 12.15 -21.91
N ARG A 20 -8.49 12.25 -21.71
CA ARG A 20 -9.16 13.50 -21.35
C ARG A 20 -8.68 14.06 -20.00
N GLU A 21 -8.58 13.23 -18.98
CA GLU A 21 -8.12 13.63 -17.62
C GLU A 21 -6.67 14.10 -17.65
N ALA A 22 -5.82 13.44 -18.43
CA ALA A 22 -4.41 13.78 -18.57
C ALA A 22 -4.13 14.93 -19.55
N GLY A 23 -5.16 15.40 -20.29
CA GLY A 23 -4.98 16.45 -21.31
C GLY A 23 -4.13 16.02 -22.50
N VAL A 24 -4.11 14.72 -22.83
CA VAL A 24 -3.31 14.17 -23.93
C VAL A 24 -4.17 13.56 -25.03
N ALA A 25 -3.59 13.38 -26.23
CA ALA A 25 -4.26 12.69 -27.31
C ALA A 25 -4.52 11.21 -26.97
N LEU A 26 -5.66 10.67 -27.36
CA LEU A 26 -6.00 9.25 -27.16
C LEU A 26 -4.96 8.31 -27.77
N GLY A 27 -4.38 8.66 -28.93
CA GLY A 27 -3.31 7.89 -29.55
C GLY A 27 -2.05 7.77 -28.70
N LEU A 28 -1.75 8.77 -27.84
CA LEU A 28 -0.63 8.69 -26.90
C LEU A 28 -0.92 7.67 -25.79
N VAL A 29 -2.15 7.59 -25.29
CA VAL A 29 -2.52 6.58 -24.30
C VAL A 29 -2.42 5.17 -24.89
N HIS A 30 -2.89 4.98 -26.15
CA HIS A 30 -2.75 3.70 -26.85
C HIS A 30 -1.31 3.35 -27.24
N TYR A 31 -0.42 4.32 -27.28
CA TYR A 31 1.01 4.06 -27.49
C TYR A 31 1.67 3.39 -26.26
N TYR A 32 1.23 3.76 -25.05
CA TYR A 32 1.78 3.24 -23.80
C TYR A 32 1.01 2.05 -23.23
N PHE A 33 -0.28 1.92 -23.54
CA PHE A 33 -1.15 0.91 -22.99
C PHE A 33 -2.01 0.27 -24.09
N ASP A 34 -1.92 -1.03 -24.20
CA ASP A 34 -2.65 -1.79 -25.22
C ASP A 34 -4.17 -1.72 -24.99
N ASP A 35 -4.57 -1.81 -23.72
CA ASP A 35 -5.97 -1.86 -23.32
C ASP A 35 -6.19 -1.30 -21.90
N LYS A 36 -7.44 -1.36 -21.44
CA LYS A 36 -7.82 -0.97 -20.08
C LYS A 36 -7.13 -1.83 -19.02
N THR A 37 -6.86 -3.09 -19.28
CA THR A 37 -6.24 -4.02 -18.34
C THR A 37 -4.80 -3.59 -18.03
N SER A 38 -4.00 -3.34 -19.06
CA SER A 38 -2.61 -2.86 -18.92
C SER A 38 -2.54 -1.50 -18.22
N LEU A 39 -3.51 -0.62 -18.49
CA LEU A 39 -3.62 0.67 -17.82
C LEU A 39 -3.91 0.53 -16.31
N ILE A 40 -4.82 -0.36 -15.93
CA ILE A 40 -5.13 -0.65 -14.52
C ILE A 40 -3.95 -1.33 -13.84
N ALA A 41 -3.29 -2.29 -14.50
CA ALA A 41 -2.08 -2.95 -13.98
C ALA A 41 -0.97 -1.95 -13.65
N ALA A 42 -0.73 -0.98 -14.53
CA ALA A 42 0.24 0.09 -14.29
C ALA A 42 -0.14 0.96 -13.07
N SER A 43 -1.44 1.22 -12.88
CA SER A 43 -1.93 1.98 -11.73
C SER A 43 -1.79 1.21 -10.42
N LEU A 44 -2.06 -0.10 -10.46
CA LEU A 44 -1.86 -0.99 -9.32
C LEU A 44 -0.38 -1.00 -8.90
N ARG A 45 0.54 -1.18 -9.86
CA ARG A 45 1.99 -1.13 -9.57
C ARG A 45 2.41 0.18 -8.93
N LEU A 46 1.85 1.32 -9.37
CA LEU A 46 2.18 2.63 -8.80
C LEU A 46 1.72 2.76 -7.35
N VAL A 47 0.52 2.30 -7.02
CA VAL A 47 0.00 2.31 -5.63
C VAL A 47 0.84 1.38 -4.74
N GLU A 48 1.16 0.19 -5.23
CA GLU A 48 1.97 -0.77 -4.48
C GLU A 48 3.41 -0.27 -4.24
N GLU A 49 4.00 0.48 -5.18
CA GLU A 49 5.31 1.12 -4.95
C GLU A 49 5.23 2.22 -3.88
N GLN A 50 4.14 2.98 -3.78
CA GLN A 50 3.94 3.93 -2.69
C GLN A 50 3.89 3.23 -1.32
N ASP A 51 3.24 2.07 -1.23
CA ASP A 51 3.18 1.31 0.01
C ASP A 51 4.56 0.79 0.44
N ILE A 52 5.39 0.40 -0.51
CA ILE A 52 6.76 -0.07 -0.23
C ILE A 52 7.64 1.03 0.34
N GLU A 53 7.38 2.30 0.01
CA GLU A 53 8.07 3.45 0.63
C GLU A 53 7.87 3.51 2.15
N ILE A 54 6.74 3.02 2.67
CA ILE A 54 6.46 2.97 4.12
C ILE A 54 7.55 2.18 4.85
N VAL A 55 7.99 1.06 4.26
CA VAL A 55 8.98 0.15 4.86
C VAL A 55 10.40 0.38 4.36
N ARG A 56 10.65 1.47 3.62
CA ARG A 56 12.00 1.84 3.19
C ARG A 56 12.84 2.23 4.41
N PRO A 57 14.03 1.64 4.59
CA PRO A 57 14.96 2.05 5.64
C PRO A 57 15.36 3.52 5.47
N ASP A 58 15.40 4.25 6.57
CA ASP A 58 15.96 5.60 6.63
C ASP A 58 17.44 5.49 7.06
N PRO A 59 18.41 5.82 6.20
CA PRO A 59 19.82 5.67 6.50
C PRO A 59 20.31 6.62 7.60
N ASP A 60 19.58 7.68 7.88
CA ASP A 60 19.94 8.69 8.87
C ASP A 60 19.42 8.35 10.28
N LEU A 61 18.61 7.29 10.43
CA LEU A 61 18.05 6.85 11.69
C LEU A 61 18.73 5.58 12.21
N ALA A 62 18.89 5.50 13.55
CA ALA A 62 19.20 4.25 14.20
C ALA A 62 18.08 3.21 13.95
N ALA A 63 18.42 1.93 13.90
CA ALA A 63 17.51 0.86 13.49
C ALA A 63 16.17 0.84 14.25
N ASP A 64 16.18 1.01 15.60
CA ASP A 64 14.93 1.08 16.39
C ASP A 64 14.10 2.33 16.03
N ALA A 65 14.73 3.48 15.87
CA ALA A 65 14.05 4.71 15.48
C ALA A 65 13.49 4.60 14.05
N GLY A 66 14.24 4.00 13.12
CA GLY A 66 13.82 3.75 11.74
C GLY A 66 12.62 2.81 11.67
N LEU A 67 12.59 1.73 12.45
CA LEU A 67 11.46 0.82 12.56
C LEU A 67 10.21 1.56 13.08
N ARG A 68 10.33 2.32 14.17
CA ARG A 68 9.22 3.09 14.72
C ARG A 68 8.71 4.13 13.73
N ALA A 69 9.60 4.85 13.05
CA ALA A 69 9.22 5.83 12.03
C ALA A 69 8.45 5.17 10.87
N ALA A 70 8.90 4.01 10.39
CA ALA A 70 8.21 3.24 9.36
C ALA A 70 6.80 2.83 9.79
N LEU A 71 6.63 2.32 11.02
CA LEU A 71 5.33 1.92 11.55
C LEU A 71 4.38 3.10 11.75
N HIS A 72 4.90 4.28 12.09
CA HIS A 72 4.08 5.50 12.21
C HIS A 72 3.65 6.06 10.85
N ARG A 73 4.47 5.92 9.78
CA ARG A 73 4.11 6.35 8.41
C ARG A 73 2.81 5.75 7.90
N ILE A 74 2.40 4.59 8.38
CA ILE A 74 1.11 3.95 8.03
C ILE A 74 -0.08 4.86 8.27
N ALA A 75 0.01 5.71 9.29
CA ALA A 75 -1.02 6.65 9.68
C ALA A 75 -0.74 8.08 9.19
N ASP A 76 0.21 8.28 8.28
CA ASP A 76 0.43 9.57 7.67
C ASP A 76 -0.82 10.02 6.89
N PRO A 77 -1.13 11.33 6.89
CA PRO A 77 -2.35 11.85 6.29
C PRO A 77 -2.57 11.43 4.83
N GLU A 78 -1.50 11.24 4.07
CA GLU A 78 -1.57 10.84 2.67
C GLU A 78 -2.14 9.42 2.47
N PHE A 79 -1.88 8.50 3.42
CA PHE A 79 -2.40 7.12 3.39
C PHE A 79 -3.80 6.98 3.99
N LEU A 80 -4.32 8.03 4.64
CA LEU A 80 -5.63 8.03 5.31
C LEU A 80 -6.70 8.84 4.57
N THR A 81 -6.41 9.33 3.36
CA THR A 81 -7.42 10.01 2.55
C THR A 81 -8.48 9.02 2.06
N THR A 82 -9.72 9.47 1.98
CA THR A 82 -10.82 8.65 1.43
C THR A 82 -10.50 8.17 0.02
N GLU A 83 -9.87 9.03 -0.79
CA GLU A 83 -9.48 8.73 -2.17
C GLU A 83 -8.47 7.58 -2.23
N TYR A 84 -7.42 7.64 -1.42
CA TYR A 84 -6.39 6.59 -1.37
C TYR A 84 -6.95 5.26 -0.87
N LEU A 85 -7.69 5.27 0.24
CA LEU A 85 -8.27 4.08 0.84
C LEU A 85 -9.33 3.43 -0.09
N SER A 86 -10.18 4.23 -0.73
CA SER A 86 -11.16 3.74 -1.71
C SER A 86 -10.49 3.11 -2.91
N LEU A 87 -9.43 3.75 -3.43
CA LEU A 87 -8.64 3.22 -4.54
C LEU A 87 -8.04 1.86 -4.19
N ARG A 88 -7.42 1.75 -3.03
CA ARG A 88 -6.79 0.53 -2.53
C ARG A 88 -7.79 -0.63 -2.43
N LEU A 89 -8.97 -0.38 -1.84
CA LEU A 89 -10.03 -1.39 -1.74
C LEU A 89 -10.53 -1.86 -3.11
N GLN A 90 -10.69 -0.93 -4.07
CA GLN A 90 -11.07 -1.27 -5.44
C GLN A 90 -10.02 -2.14 -6.14
N LEU A 91 -8.74 -1.81 -5.97
CA LEU A 91 -7.63 -2.58 -6.56
C LEU A 91 -7.54 -3.99 -5.95
N TRP A 92 -7.76 -4.15 -4.65
CA TRP A 92 -7.84 -5.47 -4.02
C TRP A 92 -9.02 -6.30 -4.53
N ALA A 93 -10.18 -5.68 -4.72
CA ALA A 93 -11.34 -6.37 -5.31
C ALA A 93 -11.04 -6.86 -6.74
N LEU A 94 -10.29 -6.09 -7.53
CA LEU A 94 -9.87 -6.49 -8.87
C LEU A 94 -8.90 -7.67 -8.88
N ALA A 95 -8.01 -7.77 -7.90
CA ALA A 95 -7.10 -8.89 -7.76
C ALA A 95 -7.83 -10.24 -7.57
N GLN A 96 -9.11 -10.23 -7.17
CA GLN A 96 -9.92 -11.44 -7.04
C GLN A 96 -10.45 -11.98 -8.38
N VAL A 97 -10.47 -11.15 -9.42
CA VAL A 97 -11.14 -11.48 -10.70
C VAL A 97 -10.19 -11.41 -11.91
N ASN A 98 -8.93 -11.08 -11.70
CA ASN A 98 -7.92 -10.98 -12.75
C ASN A 98 -6.56 -11.48 -12.25
N GLU A 99 -6.00 -12.48 -12.94
CA GLU A 99 -4.77 -13.18 -12.53
C GLU A 99 -3.54 -12.23 -12.54
N GLU A 100 -3.41 -11.35 -13.55
CA GLU A 100 -2.31 -10.39 -13.60
C GLU A 100 -2.34 -9.44 -12.40
N TYR A 101 -3.52 -8.97 -12.01
CA TYR A 101 -3.66 -8.08 -10.85
C TYR A 101 -3.39 -8.84 -9.54
N ALA A 102 -3.79 -10.11 -9.47
CA ALA A 102 -3.48 -10.97 -8.33
C ALA A 102 -1.97 -11.16 -8.15
N GLU A 103 -1.23 -11.39 -9.22
CA GLU A 103 0.23 -11.53 -9.19
C GLU A 103 0.93 -10.24 -8.77
N ILE A 104 0.51 -9.09 -9.31
CA ILE A 104 1.05 -7.77 -8.92
C ILE A 104 0.85 -7.56 -7.41
N ASN A 105 -0.37 -7.73 -6.92
CA ASN A 105 -0.70 -7.57 -5.50
C ASN A 105 0.07 -8.56 -4.61
N ALA A 106 0.14 -9.84 -4.97
CA ALA A 106 0.87 -10.84 -4.21
C ALA A 106 2.37 -10.54 -4.12
N THR A 107 2.97 -10.10 -5.24
CA THR A 107 4.37 -9.72 -5.30
C THR A 107 4.65 -8.50 -4.42
N ALA A 108 3.81 -7.48 -4.49
CA ALA A 108 3.95 -6.27 -3.68
C ALA A 108 3.79 -6.56 -2.19
N GLN A 109 2.80 -7.33 -1.79
CA GLN A 109 2.63 -7.75 -0.40
C GLN A 109 3.81 -8.56 0.12
N ALA A 110 4.39 -9.43 -0.70
CA ALA A 110 5.59 -10.18 -0.32
C ALA A 110 6.79 -9.25 -0.12
N ARG A 111 6.99 -8.27 -1.01
CA ARG A 111 8.05 -7.24 -0.89
C ARG A 111 7.85 -6.38 0.36
N TYR A 112 6.63 -5.93 0.61
CA TYR A 112 6.28 -5.14 1.78
C TYR A 112 6.62 -5.88 3.08
N ARG A 113 6.12 -7.11 3.24
CA ARG A 113 6.40 -7.96 4.42
C ARG A 113 7.88 -8.27 4.58
N ALA A 114 8.61 -8.46 3.47
CA ALA A 114 10.06 -8.67 3.52
C ALA A 114 10.80 -7.42 4.00
N GLY A 115 10.41 -6.22 3.53
CA GLY A 115 10.95 -4.95 4.00
C GLY A 115 10.70 -4.73 5.48
N LEU A 116 9.48 -4.97 5.94
CA LEU A 116 9.11 -4.86 7.35
C LEU A 116 9.88 -5.85 8.22
N ALA A 117 10.03 -7.12 7.78
CA ALA A 117 10.82 -8.12 8.48
C ALA A 117 12.31 -7.72 8.57
N ALA A 118 12.84 -7.08 7.53
CA ALA A 118 14.21 -6.57 7.54
C ALA A 118 14.40 -5.41 8.55
N LEU A 119 13.43 -4.48 8.63
CA LEU A 119 13.45 -3.41 9.63
C LEU A 119 13.40 -3.97 11.05
N ILE A 120 12.54 -4.98 11.31
CA ILE A 120 12.45 -5.66 12.60
C ILE A 120 13.77 -6.35 12.92
N ALA A 121 14.36 -7.10 11.99
CA ALA A 121 15.63 -7.78 12.20
C ALA A 121 16.79 -6.82 12.50
N ALA A 122 16.81 -5.65 11.86
CA ALA A 122 17.81 -4.62 12.14
C ALA A 122 17.65 -4.01 13.54
N ALA A 123 16.42 -3.78 13.99
CA ALA A 123 16.11 -3.21 15.29
C ALA A 123 16.21 -4.26 16.45
N ARG A 124 16.00 -5.53 16.12
CA ARG A 124 15.97 -6.66 17.08
C ARG A 124 16.89 -7.79 16.61
N PRO A 125 18.22 -7.61 16.70
CA PRO A 125 19.20 -8.61 16.26
C PRO A 125 19.20 -9.88 17.12
N ASP A 126 18.50 -9.85 18.26
CA ASP A 126 18.26 -10.99 19.14
C ASP A 126 17.18 -11.95 18.60
N LEU A 127 16.34 -11.50 17.65
CA LEU A 127 15.28 -12.32 17.09
C LEU A 127 15.77 -13.14 15.89
N GLY A 128 15.31 -14.38 15.82
CA GLY A 128 15.52 -15.24 14.65
C GLY A 128 14.69 -14.78 13.45
N LYS A 129 15.16 -15.10 12.22
CA LYS A 129 14.50 -14.73 10.95
C LYS A 129 13.01 -15.12 10.91
N ALA A 130 12.67 -16.33 11.39
CA ALA A 130 11.30 -16.81 11.39
C ALA A 130 10.38 -15.93 12.24
N GLU A 131 10.87 -15.47 13.39
CA GLU A 131 10.13 -14.59 14.29
C GLU A 131 9.94 -13.20 13.67
N CYS A 132 10.97 -12.61 13.06
CA CYS A 132 10.84 -11.34 12.34
C CYS A 132 9.80 -11.44 11.20
N THR A 133 9.81 -12.54 10.44
CA THR A 133 8.84 -12.77 9.37
C THR A 133 7.41 -12.92 9.92
N ARG A 134 7.22 -13.63 11.02
CA ARG A 134 5.91 -13.79 11.66
C ARG A 134 5.36 -12.44 12.14
N ARG A 135 6.18 -11.66 12.86
CA ARG A 135 5.78 -10.31 13.34
C ARG A 135 5.42 -9.38 12.18
N ALA A 136 6.20 -9.40 11.10
CA ALA A 136 5.89 -8.63 9.89
C ALA A 136 4.54 -9.01 9.29
N ALA A 137 4.19 -10.29 9.26
CA ALA A 137 2.88 -10.75 8.78
C ALA A 137 1.74 -10.31 9.71
N ASP A 138 1.92 -10.39 11.04
CA ASP A 138 0.92 -9.95 12.02
C ASP A 138 0.68 -8.44 11.91
N ILE A 139 1.74 -7.65 11.73
CA ILE A 139 1.66 -6.20 11.54
C ILE A 139 0.95 -5.87 10.23
N ASP A 140 1.28 -6.53 9.12
CA ASP A 140 0.63 -6.32 7.83
C ASP A 140 -0.90 -6.52 7.91
N VAL A 141 -1.36 -7.56 8.62
CA VAL A 141 -2.79 -7.78 8.87
C VAL A 141 -3.43 -6.63 9.66
N LEU A 142 -2.76 -6.15 10.71
CA LEU A 142 -3.25 -5.02 11.51
C LEU A 142 -3.32 -3.73 10.70
N GLN A 143 -2.33 -3.45 9.87
CA GLN A 143 -2.29 -2.28 8.99
C GLN A 143 -3.43 -2.29 7.96
N ASN A 144 -3.63 -3.44 7.30
CA ASN A 144 -4.72 -3.60 6.35
C ASN A 144 -6.09 -3.43 7.04
N GLY A 145 -6.24 -3.94 8.26
CA GLY A 145 -7.43 -3.71 9.10
C GLY A 145 -7.62 -2.25 9.49
N LEU A 146 -6.53 -1.54 9.84
CA LEU A 146 -6.56 -0.11 10.14
C LEU A 146 -7.04 0.70 8.93
N TRP A 147 -6.48 0.49 7.75
CA TRP A 147 -6.88 1.22 6.54
C TRP A 147 -8.33 0.96 6.13
N LEU A 148 -8.78 -0.30 6.21
CA LEU A 148 -10.17 -0.63 5.94
C LEU A 148 -11.11 0.07 6.91
N THR A 149 -10.81 0.05 8.21
CA THR A 149 -11.64 0.67 9.24
C THR A 149 -11.56 2.19 9.24
N ALA A 150 -10.41 2.78 8.86
CA ALA A 150 -10.27 4.22 8.64
C ALA A 150 -11.21 4.70 7.52
N LEU A 151 -11.32 3.95 6.41
CA LEU A 151 -12.29 4.24 5.34
C LEU A 151 -13.75 4.21 5.85
N LEU A 152 -14.03 3.35 6.83
CA LEU A 152 -15.36 3.21 7.46
C LEU A 152 -15.61 4.19 8.61
N GLY A 153 -14.71 5.16 8.83
CA GLY A 153 -14.90 6.23 9.83
C GLY A 153 -14.27 5.96 11.19
N LEU A 154 -13.19 5.17 11.25
CA LEU A 154 -12.42 4.97 12.48
C LEU A 154 -11.88 6.32 13.01
N ASP A 155 -12.08 6.58 14.30
CA ASP A 155 -11.59 7.81 14.94
C ASP A 155 -10.06 7.84 15.10
N GLN A 156 -9.52 9.05 15.23
CA GLN A 156 -8.06 9.29 15.34
C GLN A 156 -7.42 8.60 16.56
N ALA A 157 -8.15 8.46 17.66
CA ALA A 157 -7.63 7.79 18.85
C ALA A 157 -7.49 6.27 18.61
N SER A 158 -8.42 5.69 17.87
CA SER A 158 -8.36 4.28 17.46
C SER A 158 -7.25 4.03 16.44
N ILE A 159 -7.03 4.93 15.49
CA ILE A 159 -5.91 4.87 14.55
C ILE A 159 -4.60 4.86 15.33
N LYS A 160 -4.41 5.82 16.25
CA LYS A 160 -3.20 5.90 17.07
C LYS A 160 -2.96 4.62 17.86
N ARG A 161 -3.99 4.11 18.58
CA ARG A 161 -3.84 2.83 19.33
C ARG A 161 -3.46 1.66 18.45
N SER A 162 -3.96 1.61 17.20
CA SER A 162 -3.62 0.55 16.25
C SER A 162 -2.15 0.65 15.83
N VAL A 163 -1.63 1.84 15.59
CA VAL A 163 -0.21 2.07 15.31
C VAL A 163 0.65 1.70 16.52
N ASP A 164 0.29 2.17 17.72
CA ASP A 164 1.00 1.82 18.96
C ASP A 164 1.07 0.28 19.12
N ARG A 165 0.00 -0.43 18.78
CA ARG A 165 -0.02 -1.90 18.81
C ARG A 165 0.94 -2.55 17.80
N THR A 166 1.08 -1.98 16.59
CA THR A 166 2.08 -2.48 15.64
C THR A 166 3.50 -2.29 16.15
N VAL A 167 3.77 -1.17 16.81
CA VAL A 167 5.06 -0.91 17.46
C VAL A 167 5.34 -1.92 18.58
N GLU A 168 4.36 -2.21 19.43
CA GLU A 168 4.50 -3.22 20.48
C GLU A 168 4.86 -4.60 19.90
N ILE A 169 4.14 -5.05 18.86
CA ILE A 169 4.42 -6.34 18.20
C ILE A 169 5.82 -6.38 17.61
N ALA A 170 6.24 -5.28 16.98
CA ALA A 170 7.55 -5.21 16.35
C ALA A 170 8.69 -5.25 17.38
N THR A 171 8.50 -4.64 18.56
CA THR A 171 9.56 -4.40 19.55
C THR A 171 9.51 -5.31 20.79
N ALA A 172 8.45 -6.08 20.98
CA ALA A 172 8.35 -7.09 22.07
C ALA A 172 9.35 -8.24 21.86
#